data_0128d948bc3be2a98917af05517052f3
#
_entry.id   0128d948bc3be2a98917af05517052f3
#
_cell.length_a   1.000
_cell.length_b   1.000
_cell.length_c   1.000
_cell.angle_alpha   90.00
_cell.angle_beta   90.00
_cell.angle_gamma   90.00
#
_symmetry.space_group_name_H-M   'P 1'
#
loop_
_entity.id
_entity.type
_entity.pdbx_description
1 polymer ?
#
loop_
_entity_poly.entity_id
_entity_poly.type
_entity_poly.pdbx_seq_one_letter_code
_entity_poly.pdbx_strand_id
1 'polypeptide(L)'
;DFNGDPGTLKDACNDVPASGKSKKGPKQSRPNRQGMKYNKGVTTRTYHHKCDMSQLPEGCVVLKRKTRMLKNVQIIMNVHEYEWLLVKFPDGHIDWAYYPDMKSAVQHADEEYARHIDYRPLGNTGLCVDSMPTLGYMRYALDTPANRIAVMLKEAGLGGCRQTVINWLQHGGEQLAYLLPELKDLLLKDGAVVNCDETWGRLRLEYKSGYKKVYVWCMVNKKERVCYYFFDKPKEGTRSREVLTQFLGDAKVKALQSDGYVGYVFLDDDIVDIDHVYCLAHVRAKFVTAYNIGKVNEAKPFIDWIAELYKLERHYKALGLTPEEIKQRRNDKETSKIINKMKQELDRLWPDDKQKQGGLDPVFATALRYLHNQWDGLMKYREDGEYSIDNNIAERNVRPFTVDRKNTMTFGSEEGIDCAATYHTIIQTCRMMGVKVLKYLQSFFKKFSEGCRDYAQMLPGQLAID
;
A
#
# COMPACT_ATOMS: atom_id res chain seq x y z
N ASP A 1 -10.64 0.51 28.69
CA ASP A 1 -9.54 -0.19 27.99
C ASP A 1 -10.11 -1.08 26.89
N PHE A 2 -10.49 -0.47 25.76
CA PHE A 2 -10.88 -1.22 24.55
C PHE A 2 -9.66 -1.31 23.65
N ASN A 3 -8.80 -2.27 23.88
CA ASN A 3 -7.76 -2.73 22.95
C ASN A 3 -8.35 -3.76 21.95
N GLY A 4 -9.42 -3.39 21.25
CA GLY A 4 -9.97 -4.18 20.16
C GLY A 4 -9.04 -4.09 18.93
N ASP A 5 -8.56 -5.23 18.45
CA ASP A 5 -7.82 -5.36 17.20
C ASP A 5 -8.64 -4.71 16.05
N PRO A 6 -8.08 -3.75 15.27
CA PRO A 6 -8.79 -3.15 14.13
C PRO A 6 -9.26 -4.17 13.07
N GLY A 7 -8.71 -5.39 13.09
CA GLY A 7 -9.15 -6.49 12.24
C GLY A 7 -10.59 -6.92 12.45
N THR A 8 -11.06 -6.93 13.70
CA THR A 8 -12.41 -7.38 14.07
C THR A 8 -13.53 -6.40 13.68
N LEU A 9 -13.20 -5.12 13.55
CA LEU A 9 -14.17 -4.09 13.13
C LEU A 9 -14.40 -4.05 11.61
N LYS A 10 -13.42 -4.55 10.82
CA LYS A 10 -13.48 -4.52 9.34
C LYS A 10 -14.34 -5.66 8.77
N ASP A 11 -14.40 -6.80 9.42
CA ASP A 11 -15.21 -7.93 8.98
C ASP A 11 -16.71 -7.71 9.22
N ALA A 12 -17.07 -6.90 10.24
CA ALA A 12 -18.45 -6.53 10.50
C ALA A 12 -19.08 -5.59 9.43
N CYS A 13 -18.29 -4.98 8.57
CA CYS A 13 -18.78 -4.10 7.52
C CYS A 13 -19.17 -4.83 6.22
N ASN A 14 -18.78 -6.09 6.04
CA ASN A 14 -19.02 -6.84 4.81
C ASN A 14 -20.16 -7.86 4.91
N ASP A 15 -20.57 -8.26 6.11
CA ASP A 15 -21.61 -9.27 6.33
C ASP A 15 -22.91 -8.63 6.86
N VAL A 16 -23.66 -7.99 5.96
CA VAL A 16 -25.11 -7.82 6.17
C VAL A 16 -25.81 -8.91 5.35
N PRO A 17 -26.42 -9.92 5.98
CA PRO A 17 -27.23 -10.88 5.23
C PRO A 17 -28.40 -10.14 4.61
N ALA A 18 -28.52 -10.22 3.30
CA ALA A 18 -29.71 -9.78 2.60
C ALA A 18 -30.90 -10.65 3.05
N SER A 19 -31.73 -10.17 3.95
CA SER A 19 -33.01 -10.76 4.27
C SER A 19 -33.97 -10.46 3.12
N GLY A 20 -34.21 -11.45 2.28
CA GLY A 20 -35.21 -11.39 1.22
C GLY A 20 -35.12 -12.60 0.34
N LYS A 21 -35.98 -13.59 0.58
CA LYS A 21 -36.18 -14.69 -0.40
C LYS A 21 -36.73 -14.09 -1.70
N SER A 22 -35.85 -13.71 -2.62
CA SER A 22 -36.24 -13.41 -4.00
C SER A 22 -36.40 -14.71 -4.77
N LYS A 23 -37.51 -14.84 -5.51
CA LYS A 23 -37.80 -15.91 -6.45
C LYS A 23 -36.63 -16.12 -7.38
N LYS A 24 -36.19 -17.36 -7.53
CA LYS A 24 -35.13 -17.79 -8.47
C LYS A 24 -35.48 -17.30 -9.87
N GLY A 25 -34.83 -16.26 -10.35
CA GLY A 25 -34.78 -15.92 -11.75
C GLY A 25 -34.00 -16.97 -12.56
N PRO A 26 -34.10 -16.99 -13.88
CA PRO A 26 -33.44 -17.97 -14.72
C PRO A 26 -31.93 -17.94 -14.46
N LYS A 27 -31.31 -19.12 -14.29
CA LYS A 27 -29.90 -19.29 -14.07
C LYS A 27 -29.13 -18.58 -15.19
N GLN A 28 -28.57 -17.41 -14.94
CA GLN A 28 -27.55 -16.84 -15.81
C GLN A 28 -26.41 -17.87 -15.89
N SER A 29 -26.10 -18.30 -17.11
CA SER A 29 -24.94 -19.12 -17.36
C SER A 29 -23.71 -18.42 -16.76
N ARG A 30 -22.98 -19.12 -15.88
CA ARG A 30 -21.72 -18.60 -15.34
C ARG A 30 -20.85 -18.24 -16.54
N PRO A 31 -20.30 -17.02 -16.62
CA PRO A 31 -19.38 -16.68 -17.69
C PRO A 31 -18.30 -17.76 -17.73
N ASN A 32 -18.07 -18.32 -18.93
CA ASN A 32 -17.02 -19.31 -19.16
C ASN A 32 -15.78 -18.86 -18.36
N ARG A 33 -15.24 -19.74 -17.52
CA ARG A 33 -13.93 -19.51 -16.88
C ARG A 33 -12.95 -19.24 -18.01
N GLN A 34 -12.70 -17.97 -18.32
CA GLN A 34 -11.63 -17.59 -19.21
C GLN A 34 -10.36 -18.15 -18.57
N GLY A 35 -9.77 -19.15 -19.18
CA GLY A 35 -8.51 -19.69 -18.75
C GLY A 35 -7.53 -18.53 -18.58
N MET A 36 -6.62 -18.62 -17.60
CA MET A 36 -5.65 -17.55 -17.28
C MET A 36 -5.14 -16.90 -18.57
N LYS A 37 -5.54 -15.64 -18.80
CA LYS A 37 -5.09 -14.90 -19.98
C LYS A 37 -3.58 -14.75 -19.88
N TYR A 38 -2.89 -15.17 -20.90
CA TYR A 38 -1.47 -15.00 -21.05
C TYR A 38 -1.18 -13.52 -21.36
N ASN A 39 -0.55 -12.83 -20.44
CA ASN A 39 -0.07 -11.48 -20.70
C ASN A 39 1.24 -11.58 -21.51
N LYS A 40 1.20 -11.21 -22.77
CA LYS A 40 2.42 -11.04 -23.57
C LYS A 40 3.37 -10.11 -22.83
N GLY A 41 4.63 -10.51 -22.68
CA GLY A 41 5.68 -9.71 -22.03
C GLY A 41 6.01 -10.10 -20.58
N VAL A 42 5.44 -11.20 -20.05
CA VAL A 42 5.73 -11.67 -18.66
C VAL A 42 6.57 -12.94 -18.63
N THR A 43 6.88 -13.53 -19.76
CA THR A 43 7.69 -14.74 -19.81
C THR A 43 9.10 -14.48 -20.23
N THR A 44 9.97 -15.06 -19.46
CA THR A 44 11.40 -15.09 -19.75
C THR A 44 11.74 -15.99 -20.93
N ARG A 45 11.05 -17.11 -21.11
CA ARG A 45 11.28 -18.04 -22.23
C ARG A 45 9.98 -18.71 -22.69
N THR A 46 9.82 -18.87 -24.01
CA THR A 46 8.77 -19.67 -24.63
C THR A 46 9.40 -20.72 -25.51
N TYR A 47 9.23 -21.98 -25.15
CA TYR A 47 9.68 -23.11 -25.97
C TYR A 47 8.53 -23.55 -26.87
N HIS A 48 8.78 -23.54 -28.16
CA HIS A 48 7.80 -24.01 -29.19
C HIS A 48 8.10 -25.44 -29.56
N HIS A 49 7.30 -26.38 -29.04
CA HIS A 49 7.37 -27.77 -29.44
C HIS A 49 6.38 -28.00 -30.59
N LYS A 50 6.92 -28.25 -31.77
CA LYS A 50 6.11 -28.59 -32.95
C LYS A 50 5.92 -30.09 -32.99
N CYS A 51 4.77 -30.56 -33.54
CA CYS A 51 4.61 -31.97 -33.85
C CYS A 51 5.64 -32.36 -34.91
N ASP A 52 6.32 -33.47 -34.71
CA ASP A 52 7.14 -34.09 -35.72
C ASP A 52 6.25 -34.77 -36.74
N MET A 53 6.11 -34.15 -37.88
CA MET A 53 5.24 -34.63 -38.95
C MET A 53 5.75 -35.95 -39.58
N SER A 54 7.03 -36.26 -39.40
CA SER A 54 7.62 -37.51 -39.92
C SER A 54 7.16 -38.76 -39.16
N GLN A 55 6.64 -38.55 -37.94
CA GLN A 55 6.09 -39.66 -37.13
C GLN A 55 4.62 -39.98 -37.43
N LEU A 56 3.98 -39.22 -38.31
CA LEU A 56 2.63 -39.54 -38.78
C LEU A 56 2.69 -40.59 -39.88
N PRO A 57 1.73 -41.55 -39.89
CA PRO A 57 1.62 -42.52 -40.96
C PRO A 57 1.49 -41.86 -42.34
N GLU A 58 2.04 -42.51 -43.34
CA GLU A 58 1.96 -42.02 -44.72
C GLU A 58 0.51 -41.85 -45.19
N GLY A 59 0.20 -40.74 -45.85
CA GLY A 59 -1.16 -40.40 -46.29
C GLY A 59 -2.03 -39.66 -45.29
N CYS A 60 -1.54 -39.34 -44.08
CA CYS A 60 -2.29 -38.55 -43.11
C CYS A 60 -2.44 -37.08 -43.54
N VAL A 61 -3.68 -36.56 -43.45
CA VAL A 61 -3.99 -35.14 -43.70
C VAL A 61 -4.32 -34.43 -42.40
N VAL A 62 -3.67 -33.28 -42.11
CA VAL A 62 -3.92 -32.51 -40.93
C VAL A 62 -5.19 -31.67 -41.07
N LEU A 63 -6.26 -32.07 -40.39
CA LEU A 63 -7.55 -31.40 -40.46
C LEU A 63 -7.61 -30.15 -39.56
N LYS A 64 -6.90 -30.16 -38.41
CA LYS A 64 -6.92 -29.06 -37.45
C LYS A 64 -5.67 -29.03 -36.60
N ARG A 65 -5.17 -27.82 -36.32
CA ARG A 65 -4.08 -27.60 -35.33
C ARG A 65 -4.63 -26.96 -34.06
N LYS A 66 -4.20 -27.47 -32.91
CA LYS A 66 -4.54 -26.92 -31.58
C LYS A 66 -3.25 -26.79 -30.77
N THR A 67 -3.07 -25.64 -30.15
CA THR A 67 -1.93 -25.41 -29.26
C THR A 67 -2.41 -25.45 -27.82
N ARG A 68 -1.70 -26.16 -26.95
CA ARG A 68 -1.88 -26.16 -25.51
C ARG A 68 -0.63 -25.54 -24.88
N MET A 69 -0.81 -24.49 -24.10
CA MET A 69 0.30 -23.86 -23.35
C MET A 69 0.38 -24.46 -21.95
N LEU A 70 1.52 -25.05 -21.62
CA LEU A 70 1.89 -25.46 -20.27
C LEU A 70 2.85 -24.42 -19.73
N LYS A 71 2.66 -24.03 -18.46
CA LYS A 71 3.50 -23.05 -17.79
C LYS A 71 4.32 -23.75 -16.73
N ASN A 72 5.63 -23.53 -16.74
CA ASN A 72 6.54 -24.01 -15.71
C ASN A 72 7.07 -22.81 -14.96
N VAL A 73 7.06 -22.88 -13.63
CA VAL A 73 7.63 -21.85 -12.74
C VAL A 73 8.82 -22.47 -12.04
N GLN A 74 9.99 -21.89 -12.22
CA GLN A 74 11.23 -22.31 -11.59
C GLN A 74 11.88 -21.12 -10.90
N ILE A 75 12.51 -21.35 -9.76
CA ILE A 75 13.44 -20.42 -9.11
C ILE A 75 14.84 -20.91 -9.45
N ILE A 76 15.54 -20.11 -10.25
CA ILE A 76 16.90 -20.41 -10.69
C ILE A 76 17.82 -19.40 -10.02
N MET A 77 18.88 -19.92 -9.38
CA MET A 77 19.96 -19.12 -8.79
C MET A 77 21.20 -19.34 -9.66
N ASN A 78 21.78 -18.24 -10.13
CA ASN A 78 23.05 -18.26 -10.87
C ASN A 78 24.15 -17.67 -10.00
N VAL A 79 25.30 -18.30 -10.01
CA VAL A 79 26.53 -17.79 -9.39
C VAL A 79 27.51 -17.45 -10.50
N HIS A 80 28.03 -16.23 -10.50
CA HIS A 80 29.04 -15.78 -11.45
C HIS A 80 30.34 -15.59 -10.65
N GLU A 81 31.37 -16.33 -11.02
CA GLU A 81 32.68 -16.25 -10.43
C GLU A 81 33.61 -15.43 -11.34
N TYR A 82 34.24 -14.41 -10.78
CA TYR A 82 35.12 -13.50 -11.49
C TYR A 82 36.52 -13.67 -10.92
N GLU A 83 37.51 -13.96 -11.80
CA GLU A 83 38.91 -14.05 -11.43
C GLU A 83 39.56 -12.67 -11.47
N TRP A 84 40.31 -12.34 -10.43
CA TRP A 84 41.13 -11.14 -10.33
C TRP A 84 42.58 -11.57 -10.20
N LEU A 85 43.45 -10.94 -10.98
CA LEU A 85 44.89 -11.25 -10.99
C LEU A 85 45.66 -10.06 -10.42
N LEU A 86 46.53 -10.32 -9.45
CA LEU A 86 47.52 -9.34 -9.01
C LEU A 86 48.70 -9.41 -9.98
N VAL A 87 48.91 -8.37 -10.76
CA VAL A 87 49.88 -8.33 -11.86
C VAL A 87 50.97 -7.30 -11.58
N LYS A 88 52.23 -7.70 -11.83
CA LYS A 88 53.33 -6.75 -11.92
C LYS A 88 53.48 -6.33 -13.38
N PHE A 89 53.33 -5.05 -13.64
CA PHE A 89 53.42 -4.46 -14.97
C PHE A 89 54.89 -4.24 -15.41
N PRO A 90 55.17 -4.04 -16.71
CA PRO A 90 56.52 -3.86 -17.22
C PRO A 90 57.31 -2.68 -16.65
N ASP A 91 56.57 -1.63 -16.21
CA ASP A 91 57.11 -0.44 -15.53
C ASP A 91 57.44 -0.67 -14.04
N GLY A 92 57.13 -1.87 -13.55
CA GLY A 92 57.41 -2.31 -12.18
C GLY A 92 56.29 -2.05 -11.16
N HIS A 93 55.22 -1.32 -11.49
CA HIS A 93 54.10 -1.17 -10.57
C HIS A 93 53.32 -2.48 -10.46
N ILE A 94 52.66 -2.66 -9.33
CA ILE A 94 51.83 -3.85 -9.03
C ILE A 94 50.41 -3.37 -8.80
N ASP A 95 49.47 -3.93 -9.56
CA ASP A 95 48.06 -3.63 -9.41
C ASP A 95 47.20 -4.84 -9.76
N TRP A 96 45.90 -4.77 -9.35
CA TRP A 96 44.93 -5.79 -9.69
C TRP A 96 44.42 -5.60 -11.12
N ALA A 97 44.57 -6.65 -11.93
CA ALA A 97 43.92 -6.72 -13.24
C ALA A 97 42.59 -7.47 -13.09
N TYR A 98 41.53 -6.83 -13.49
CA TYR A 98 40.20 -7.41 -13.58
C TYR A 98 39.62 -7.10 -14.95
N TYR A 99 38.70 -7.95 -15.40
CA TYR A 99 37.96 -7.64 -16.61
C TYR A 99 36.97 -6.50 -16.33
N PRO A 100 37.17 -5.32 -16.92
CA PRO A 100 36.28 -4.18 -16.68
C PRO A 100 34.92 -4.37 -17.33
N ASP A 101 34.80 -5.29 -18.29
CA ASP A 101 33.55 -5.61 -18.97
C ASP A 101 32.99 -6.96 -18.51
N MET A 102 32.14 -6.89 -17.47
CA MET A 102 31.44 -8.08 -16.98
C MET A 102 30.49 -8.71 -18.03
N LYS A 103 30.18 -7.98 -19.10
CA LYS A 103 29.39 -8.53 -20.23
C LYS A 103 30.18 -9.52 -21.04
N SER A 104 31.52 -9.32 -21.18
CA SER A 104 32.36 -10.26 -21.90
C SER A 104 32.63 -11.57 -21.15
N ALA A 105 32.58 -11.54 -19.80
CA ALA A 105 32.74 -12.75 -18.99
C ALA A 105 31.50 -13.69 -19.11
N VAL A 106 30.38 -13.18 -19.56
CA VAL A 106 29.12 -13.92 -19.72
C VAL A 106 28.98 -14.55 -21.11
N GLN A 107 29.98 -14.40 -21.99
CA GLN A 107 29.94 -14.95 -23.36
C GLN A 107 29.77 -16.48 -23.45
N HIS A 108 29.97 -17.20 -22.35
CA HIS A 108 29.73 -18.65 -22.29
C HIS A 108 28.42 -19.07 -21.61
N ALA A 109 27.70 -18.13 -21.00
CA ALA A 109 26.34 -18.38 -20.56
C ALA A 109 25.39 -18.17 -21.76
N ASP A 110 24.23 -18.85 -21.75
CA ASP A 110 23.17 -18.67 -22.73
C ASP A 110 23.01 -17.18 -23.09
N GLU A 111 23.51 -16.76 -24.24
CA GLU A 111 23.62 -15.36 -24.66
C GLU A 111 22.28 -14.62 -24.64
N GLU A 112 21.19 -15.33 -24.88
CA GLU A 112 19.84 -14.76 -24.84
C GLU A 112 19.40 -14.45 -23.42
N TYR A 113 19.80 -15.24 -22.44
CA TYR A 113 19.52 -15.01 -21.03
C TYR A 113 20.40 -13.90 -20.47
N ALA A 114 21.68 -13.87 -20.84
CA ALA A 114 22.66 -12.90 -20.39
C ALA A 114 22.36 -11.46 -20.83
N ARG A 115 21.70 -11.27 -21.99
CA ARG A 115 21.36 -9.93 -22.50
C ARG A 115 20.37 -9.17 -21.64
N HIS A 116 19.62 -9.84 -20.79
CA HIS A 116 18.53 -9.24 -20.00
C HIS A 116 18.84 -9.11 -18.51
N ILE A 117 20.02 -9.57 -18.07
CA ILE A 117 20.39 -9.58 -16.65
C ILE A 117 21.56 -8.63 -16.41
N ASP A 118 21.41 -7.78 -15.38
CA ASP A 118 22.49 -6.92 -14.92
C ASP A 118 23.27 -7.61 -13.80
N TYR A 119 24.45 -8.11 -14.14
CA TYR A 119 25.34 -8.81 -13.21
C TYR A 119 26.26 -7.90 -12.40
N ARG A 120 26.19 -6.59 -12.59
CA ARG A 120 27.00 -5.66 -11.81
C ARG A 120 26.71 -5.84 -10.31
N PRO A 121 27.74 -5.79 -9.47
CA PRO A 121 27.53 -5.89 -8.04
C PRO A 121 26.78 -4.68 -7.52
N LEU A 122 25.87 -4.91 -6.59
CA LEU A 122 25.17 -3.85 -5.88
C LEU A 122 26.07 -3.32 -4.76
N GLY A 123 26.83 -2.26 -5.03
CA GLY A 123 27.82 -1.71 -4.10
C GLY A 123 28.86 -2.76 -3.71
N ASN A 124 29.21 -2.83 -2.43
CA ASN A 124 30.16 -3.80 -1.89
C ASN A 124 29.51 -5.13 -1.45
N THR A 125 28.31 -5.42 -1.95
CA THR A 125 27.61 -6.67 -1.64
C THR A 125 28.01 -7.76 -2.65
N GLY A 126 27.91 -9.03 -2.26
CA GLY A 126 28.03 -10.16 -3.19
C GLY A 126 26.76 -10.41 -4.00
N LEU A 127 25.87 -9.41 -4.13
CA LEU A 127 24.59 -9.53 -4.82
C LEU A 127 24.61 -8.72 -6.12
N CYS A 128 24.10 -9.29 -7.19
CA CYS A 128 23.92 -8.55 -8.44
C CYS A 128 22.74 -7.58 -8.34
N VAL A 129 22.80 -6.48 -9.10
CA VAL A 129 21.74 -5.46 -9.17
C VAL A 129 20.38 -6.07 -9.44
N ASP A 130 20.27 -7.02 -10.34
CA ASP A 130 19.02 -7.69 -10.72
C ASP A 130 18.40 -8.58 -9.64
N SER A 131 19.15 -8.91 -8.59
CA SER A 131 18.62 -9.69 -7.46
C SER A 131 17.86 -8.83 -6.46
N MET A 132 18.23 -7.56 -6.30
CA MET A 132 17.64 -6.66 -5.32
C MET A 132 16.14 -6.42 -5.55
N PRO A 133 15.65 -6.17 -6.78
CA PRO A 133 14.22 -6.05 -7.05
C PRO A 133 13.42 -7.25 -6.59
N THR A 134 13.95 -8.45 -6.84
CA THR A 134 13.29 -9.71 -6.46
C THR A 134 13.22 -9.86 -4.94
N LEU A 135 14.31 -9.61 -4.23
CA LEU A 135 14.34 -9.70 -2.77
C LEU A 135 13.43 -8.66 -2.10
N GLY A 136 13.48 -7.41 -2.57
CA GLY A 136 12.61 -6.34 -2.09
C GLY A 136 11.13 -6.63 -2.35
N TYR A 137 10.81 -7.14 -3.54
CA TYR A 137 9.45 -7.55 -3.89
C TYR A 137 8.95 -8.71 -3.02
N MET A 138 9.75 -9.76 -2.84
CA MET A 138 9.40 -10.88 -1.97
C MET A 138 9.14 -10.42 -0.54
N ARG A 139 10.03 -9.57 -0.01
CA ARG A 139 9.97 -9.14 1.37
C ARG A 139 8.77 -8.20 1.65
N TYR A 140 8.56 -7.17 0.83
CA TYR A 140 7.64 -6.08 1.13
C TYR A 140 6.37 -6.05 0.27
N ALA A 141 6.37 -6.68 -0.91
CA ALA A 141 5.17 -6.78 -1.74
C ALA A 141 4.41 -8.10 -1.55
N LEU A 142 5.13 -9.18 -1.18
CA LEU A 142 4.60 -10.52 -0.89
C LEU A 142 4.66 -10.88 0.61
N ASP A 143 5.09 -9.94 1.46
CA ASP A 143 5.16 -10.09 2.92
C ASP A 143 5.96 -11.33 3.39
N THR A 144 6.97 -11.76 2.63
CA THR A 144 7.79 -12.93 2.97
C THR A 144 8.83 -12.56 4.04
N PRO A 145 8.84 -13.17 5.23
CA PRO A 145 9.84 -12.86 6.25
C PRO A 145 11.28 -13.14 5.79
N ALA A 146 12.22 -12.29 6.20
CA ALA A 146 13.63 -12.39 5.79
C ALA A 146 14.27 -13.76 6.12
N ASN A 147 13.85 -14.42 7.21
CA ASN A 147 14.32 -15.78 7.53
C ASN A 147 13.85 -16.82 6.52
N ARG A 148 12.63 -16.70 5.98
CA ARG A 148 12.11 -17.61 4.94
C ARG A 148 12.80 -17.36 3.60
N ILE A 149 13.10 -16.11 3.27
CA ILE A 149 13.94 -15.77 2.12
C ILE A 149 15.31 -16.42 2.26
N ALA A 150 15.95 -16.31 3.43
CA ALA A 150 17.25 -16.93 3.68
C ALA A 150 17.21 -18.47 3.56
N VAL A 151 16.15 -19.12 4.04
CA VAL A 151 15.95 -20.57 3.86
C VAL A 151 15.83 -20.93 2.39
N MET A 152 15.00 -20.21 1.63
CA MET A 152 14.83 -20.42 0.19
C MET A 152 16.16 -20.27 -0.57
N LEU A 153 16.93 -19.23 -0.26
CA LEU A 153 18.24 -18.99 -0.88
C LEU A 153 19.21 -20.14 -0.57
N LYS A 154 19.21 -20.61 0.68
CA LYS A 154 20.04 -21.76 1.10
C LYS A 154 19.66 -23.07 0.38
N GLU A 155 18.36 -23.33 0.23
CA GLU A 155 17.86 -24.50 -0.50
C GLU A 155 18.20 -24.42 -2.00
N ALA A 156 18.26 -23.21 -2.56
CA ALA A 156 18.69 -22.97 -3.93
C ALA A 156 20.23 -22.95 -4.10
N GLY A 157 21.00 -23.23 -3.04
CA GLY A 157 22.47 -23.33 -3.08
C GLY A 157 23.22 -22.03 -2.78
N LEU A 158 22.54 -20.92 -2.52
CA LEU A 158 23.19 -19.67 -2.13
C LEU A 158 23.37 -19.63 -0.61
N GLY A 159 24.61 -19.47 -0.14
CA GLY A 159 24.90 -19.25 1.27
C GLY A 159 24.33 -17.93 1.78
N GLY A 160 24.04 -17.86 3.05
CA GLY A 160 23.59 -16.62 3.69
C GLY A 160 22.65 -16.89 4.87
N CYS A 161 22.65 -15.98 5.82
CA CYS A 161 21.78 -16.04 6.97
C CYS A 161 20.70 -14.94 6.88
N ARG A 162 19.74 -14.96 7.80
CA ARG A 162 18.71 -13.90 7.89
C ARG A 162 19.31 -12.50 7.89
N GLN A 163 20.42 -12.28 8.63
CA GLN A 163 21.03 -10.96 8.72
C GLN A 163 21.61 -10.49 7.39
N THR A 164 22.18 -11.41 6.59
CA THR A 164 22.64 -11.11 5.24
C THR A 164 21.50 -10.57 4.36
N VAL A 165 20.34 -11.23 4.40
CA VAL A 165 19.15 -10.76 3.65
C VAL A 165 18.69 -9.39 4.14
N ILE A 166 18.68 -9.15 5.46
CA ILE A 166 18.30 -7.85 6.04
C ILE A 166 19.27 -6.77 5.56
N ASN A 167 20.57 -7.00 5.59
CA ASN A 167 21.58 -6.02 5.15
C ASN A 167 21.41 -5.67 3.67
N TRP A 168 21.14 -6.65 2.82
CA TRP A 168 20.86 -6.40 1.40
C TRP A 168 19.60 -5.54 1.23
N LEU A 169 18.52 -5.87 1.94
CA LEU A 169 17.27 -5.11 1.86
C LEU A 169 17.44 -3.68 2.35
N GLN A 170 18.20 -3.46 3.43
CA GLN A 170 18.52 -2.12 3.93
C GLN A 170 19.29 -1.31 2.89
N HIS A 171 20.30 -1.90 2.27
CA HIS A 171 21.04 -1.23 1.20
C HIS A 171 20.17 -0.84 0.00
N GLY A 172 19.25 -1.73 -0.40
CA GLY A 172 18.24 -1.38 -1.43
C GLY A 172 17.27 -0.30 -0.97
N GLY A 173 16.86 -0.32 0.30
CA GLY A 173 16.02 0.71 0.91
C GLY A 173 16.68 2.08 0.93
N GLU A 174 17.96 2.16 1.26
CA GLU A 174 18.77 3.39 1.21
C GLU A 174 18.78 4.00 -0.20
N GLN A 175 18.89 3.17 -1.23
CA GLN A 175 18.86 3.65 -2.62
C GLN A 175 17.47 4.14 -3.01
N LEU A 176 16.40 3.45 -2.62
CA LEU A 176 15.03 3.87 -2.86
C LEU A 176 14.67 5.15 -2.08
N ALA A 177 15.31 5.37 -0.93
CA ALA A 177 15.06 6.55 -0.11
C ALA A 177 15.37 7.88 -0.80
N TYR A 178 16.25 7.88 -1.83
CA TYR A 178 16.49 9.06 -2.65
C TYR A 178 15.24 9.56 -3.41
N LEU A 179 14.22 8.73 -3.55
CA LEU A 179 12.94 9.12 -4.17
C LEU A 179 11.97 9.79 -3.19
N LEU A 180 12.22 9.67 -1.89
CA LEU A 180 11.27 10.12 -0.86
C LEU A 180 11.04 11.64 -0.86
N PRO A 181 12.04 12.50 -1.07
CA PRO A 181 11.80 13.95 -1.17
C PRO A 181 10.81 14.31 -2.28
N GLU A 182 11.05 13.82 -3.49
CA GLU A 182 10.17 14.05 -4.65
C GLU A 182 8.73 13.53 -4.43
N LEU A 183 8.61 12.35 -3.79
CA LEU A 183 7.31 11.79 -3.43
C LEU A 183 6.61 12.60 -2.35
N LYS A 184 7.36 13.16 -1.40
CA LYS A 184 6.82 14.05 -0.37
C LYS A 184 6.30 15.35 -0.97
N ASP A 185 7.01 15.94 -1.92
CA ASP A 185 6.60 17.14 -2.64
C ASP A 185 5.30 16.91 -3.44
N LEU A 186 5.18 15.74 -4.08
CA LEU A 186 3.93 15.36 -4.74
C LEU A 186 2.79 15.10 -3.74
N LEU A 187 3.10 14.47 -2.61
CA LEU A 187 2.11 14.21 -1.56
C LEU A 187 1.53 15.49 -1.00
N LEU A 188 2.39 16.46 -0.69
CA LEU A 188 2.09 17.72 0.00
C LEU A 188 1.99 18.92 -0.95
N LYS A 189 1.74 18.68 -2.23
CA LYS A 189 1.57 19.72 -3.24
C LYS A 189 0.57 20.78 -2.79
N ASP A 190 0.82 22.02 -3.10
CA ASP A 190 -0.06 23.16 -2.75
C ASP A 190 -1.52 22.85 -3.10
N GLY A 191 -2.40 23.05 -2.14
CA GLY A 191 -3.83 22.75 -2.28
C GLY A 191 -4.18 21.26 -2.25
N ALA A 192 -3.27 20.38 -1.86
CA ALA A 192 -3.55 18.94 -1.79
C ALA A 192 -4.59 18.59 -0.73
N VAL A 193 -5.42 17.60 -1.05
CA VAL A 193 -6.26 16.89 -0.09
C VAL A 193 -5.59 15.58 0.25
N VAL A 194 -5.17 15.42 1.50
CA VAL A 194 -4.39 14.29 1.99
C VAL A 194 -5.18 13.45 2.99
N ASN A 195 -5.22 12.16 2.76
CA ASN A 195 -5.79 11.19 3.70
C ASN A 195 -4.69 10.65 4.62
N CYS A 196 -4.94 10.54 5.92
CA CYS A 196 -3.96 10.06 6.90
C CYS A 196 -4.56 8.97 7.78
N ASP A 197 -3.76 7.94 8.04
CA ASP A 197 -4.05 6.88 9.01
C ASP A 197 -2.74 6.40 9.62
N GLU A 198 -2.76 5.76 10.77
CA GLU A 198 -1.56 5.24 11.38
C GLU A 198 -1.74 3.82 11.91
N THR A 199 -0.62 3.13 12.04
CA THR A 199 -0.56 1.81 12.68
C THR A 199 0.61 1.75 13.64
N TRP A 200 0.51 0.91 14.65
CA TRP A 200 1.60 0.74 15.61
C TRP A 200 2.50 -0.44 15.22
N GLY A 201 3.75 -0.40 15.68
CA GLY A 201 4.73 -1.48 15.58
C GLY A 201 5.45 -1.68 16.92
N ARG A 202 6.22 -2.77 16.99
CA ARG A 202 7.12 -3.04 18.12
C ARG A 202 8.56 -2.86 17.67
N LEU A 203 9.25 -1.90 18.25
CA LEU A 203 10.67 -1.67 18.04
C LEU A 203 11.45 -2.30 19.19
N ARG A 204 12.45 -3.10 18.89
CA ARG A 204 13.35 -3.68 19.89
C ARG A 204 14.20 -2.58 20.54
N LEU A 205 14.35 -2.63 21.83
CA LEU A 205 15.24 -1.72 22.57
C LEU A 205 16.69 -2.23 22.47
N GLU A 206 17.63 -1.34 22.17
CA GLU A 206 19.04 -1.70 21.99
C GLU A 206 19.73 -2.14 23.29
N TYR A 207 19.39 -1.48 24.42
CA TYR A 207 20.11 -1.65 25.68
C TYR A 207 19.30 -2.32 26.79
N LYS A 208 18.06 -2.74 26.49
CA LYS A 208 17.17 -3.38 27.46
C LYS A 208 16.43 -4.56 26.82
N SER A 209 16.15 -5.58 27.60
CA SER A 209 15.20 -6.59 27.18
C SER A 209 13.81 -5.96 27.08
N GLY A 210 13.19 -6.00 25.89
CA GLY A 210 11.86 -5.45 25.72
C GLY A 210 11.67 -4.78 24.35
N TYR A 211 10.48 -4.22 24.20
CA TYR A 211 10.04 -3.56 22.98
C TYR A 211 9.35 -2.24 23.33
N LYS A 212 9.60 -1.22 22.51
CA LYS A 212 8.85 0.04 22.54
C LYS A 212 7.77 -0.01 21.47
N LYS A 213 6.58 0.52 21.79
CA LYS A 213 5.53 0.77 20.80
C LYS A 213 5.92 2.01 20.01
N VAL A 214 5.91 1.92 18.69
CA VAL A 214 6.15 3.03 17.77
C VAL A 214 4.98 3.12 16.80
N TYR A 215 4.74 4.30 16.23
CA TYR A 215 3.68 4.50 15.24
C TYR A 215 4.27 4.77 13.88
N VAL A 216 3.70 4.12 12.87
CA VAL A 216 3.97 4.36 11.46
C VAL A 216 2.74 5.01 10.86
N TRP A 217 2.94 6.17 10.29
CA TRP A 217 1.95 6.99 9.63
C TRP A 217 1.89 6.64 8.15
N CYS A 218 0.70 6.66 7.59
CA CYS A 218 0.45 6.46 6.16
C CYS A 218 -0.36 7.65 5.66
N MET A 219 0.23 8.43 4.77
CA MET A 219 -0.45 9.55 4.12
C MET A 219 -0.67 9.25 2.65
N VAL A 220 -1.81 9.67 2.12
CA VAL A 220 -2.22 9.36 0.75
C VAL A 220 -2.76 10.61 0.07
N ASN A 221 -2.14 11.01 -1.03
CA ASN A 221 -2.71 11.96 -1.98
C ASN A 221 -3.36 11.19 -3.12
N LYS A 222 -4.69 11.19 -3.16
CA LYS A 222 -5.47 10.44 -4.14
C LYS A 222 -5.32 11.03 -5.56
N LYS A 223 -5.18 12.35 -5.69
CA LYS A 223 -5.07 13.06 -6.96
C LYS A 223 -3.75 12.76 -7.64
N GLU A 224 -2.65 12.89 -6.91
CA GLU A 224 -1.29 12.59 -7.37
C GLU A 224 -0.97 11.09 -7.32
N ARG A 225 -1.84 10.25 -6.74
CA ARG A 225 -1.69 8.79 -6.58
C ARG A 225 -0.44 8.39 -5.81
N VAL A 226 -0.09 9.16 -4.79
CA VAL A 226 1.06 8.94 -3.92
C VAL A 226 0.59 8.39 -2.60
N CYS A 227 1.27 7.35 -2.12
CA CYS A 227 1.14 6.83 -0.77
C CYS A 227 2.50 6.92 -0.09
N TYR A 228 2.57 7.53 1.07
CA TYR A 228 3.81 7.79 1.78
C TYR A 228 3.74 7.29 3.22
N TYR A 229 4.75 6.52 3.64
CA TYR A 229 4.88 6.05 5.01
C TYR A 229 6.08 6.69 5.68
N PHE A 230 5.89 7.08 6.93
CA PHE A 230 6.96 7.56 7.79
C PHE A 230 6.71 7.12 9.23
N PHE A 231 7.74 7.13 10.06
CA PHE A 231 7.58 6.80 11.46
C PHE A 231 8.22 7.87 12.35
N ASP A 232 7.71 7.96 13.57
CA ASP A 232 8.25 8.83 14.61
C ASP A 232 9.49 8.19 15.22
N LYS A 233 10.63 8.87 15.08
CA LYS A 233 11.86 8.46 15.75
C LYS A 233 11.72 8.70 17.27
N PRO A 234 11.85 7.65 18.08
CA PRO A 234 11.34 7.66 19.43
C PRO A 234 12.24 8.39 20.43
N LYS A 235 12.35 9.69 20.37
CA LYS A 235 12.73 10.40 21.61
C LYS A 235 11.63 10.31 22.66
N GLU A 236 10.37 10.21 22.25
CA GLU A 236 9.23 10.18 23.17
C GLU A 236 8.14 9.14 22.87
N GLY A 237 8.14 8.47 21.71
CA GLY A 237 7.24 7.34 21.40
C GLY A 237 5.76 7.66 21.43
N THR A 238 5.37 8.83 21.07
CA THR A 238 4.00 9.30 21.14
C THR A 238 3.40 9.38 19.74
N ARG A 239 2.14 8.97 19.64
CA ARG A 239 1.21 9.29 18.57
C ARG A 239 0.85 10.75 18.72
N SER A 240 1.82 11.65 18.47
CA SER A 240 1.70 13.04 18.85
C SER A 240 1.53 13.98 17.67
N ARG A 241 0.89 15.12 17.97
CA ARG A 241 0.73 16.29 17.13
C ARG A 241 2.06 16.71 16.47
N GLU A 242 3.13 16.69 17.22
CA GLU A 242 4.46 17.18 16.82
C GLU A 242 4.99 16.41 15.60
N VAL A 243 4.77 15.10 15.55
CA VAL A 243 5.19 14.25 14.43
C VAL A 243 4.54 14.70 13.13
N LEU A 244 3.23 14.88 13.16
CA LEU A 244 2.47 15.28 11.98
C LEU A 244 2.81 16.73 11.59
N THR A 245 2.89 17.64 12.55
CA THR A 245 3.28 19.04 12.31
C THR A 245 4.67 19.13 11.70
N GLN A 246 5.64 18.38 12.23
CA GLN A 246 6.99 18.34 11.69
C GLN A 246 7.04 17.74 10.28
N PHE A 247 6.22 16.73 10.02
CA PHE A 247 6.14 16.12 8.68
C PHE A 247 5.53 17.08 7.67
N LEU A 248 4.44 17.77 8.02
CA LEU A 248 3.78 18.75 7.16
C LEU A 248 4.68 19.95 6.92
N GLY A 249 5.40 20.44 7.94
CA GLY A 249 6.24 21.63 7.85
C GLY A 249 5.43 22.84 7.38
N ASP A 250 5.94 23.55 6.38
CA ASP A 250 5.29 24.75 5.79
C ASP A 250 4.40 24.42 4.57
N ALA A 251 4.06 23.14 4.37
CA ALA A 251 3.24 22.71 3.23
C ALA A 251 1.82 23.29 3.30
N LYS A 252 1.36 23.84 2.20
CA LYS A 252 0.02 24.44 2.06
C LYS A 252 -0.99 23.40 1.56
N VAL A 253 -1.22 22.36 2.37
CA VAL A 253 -2.28 21.40 2.07
C VAL A 253 -3.64 22.01 2.37
N LYS A 254 -4.63 21.76 1.51
CA LYS A 254 -5.98 22.27 1.65
C LYS A 254 -6.75 21.57 2.75
N ALA A 255 -6.63 20.24 2.79
CA ALA A 255 -7.34 19.44 3.78
C ALA A 255 -6.55 18.20 4.18
N LEU A 256 -6.71 17.81 5.45
CA LEU A 256 -6.28 16.54 5.96
C LEU A 256 -7.50 15.73 6.41
N GLN A 257 -7.64 14.53 5.87
CA GLN A 257 -8.72 13.62 6.22
C GLN A 257 -8.21 12.46 7.06
N SER A 258 -8.81 12.26 8.23
CA SER A 258 -8.42 11.22 9.18
C SER A 258 -9.63 10.54 9.86
N ASP A 259 -9.34 9.61 10.76
CA ASP A 259 -10.31 9.23 11.79
C ASP A 259 -10.41 10.37 12.84
N GLY A 260 -11.47 10.39 13.63
CA GLY A 260 -11.65 11.40 14.68
C GLY A 260 -10.80 11.15 15.92
N TYR A 261 -9.54 10.74 15.78
CA TYR A 261 -8.64 10.55 16.92
C TYR A 261 -8.12 11.87 17.46
N VAL A 262 -8.00 11.97 18.79
CA VAL A 262 -7.59 13.18 19.53
C VAL A 262 -6.24 13.75 19.03
N GLY A 263 -5.34 12.91 18.51
CA GLY A 263 -4.04 13.36 17.98
C GLY A 263 -4.15 14.29 16.76
N TYR A 264 -5.30 14.37 16.11
CA TYR A 264 -5.56 15.26 14.97
C TYR A 264 -6.34 16.53 15.35
N VAL A 265 -6.83 16.65 16.59
CA VAL A 265 -7.70 17.76 17.03
C VAL A 265 -7.02 19.14 16.91
N PHE A 266 -5.67 19.20 16.90
CA PHE A 266 -4.97 20.47 16.66
C PHE A 266 -5.23 21.08 15.27
N LEU A 267 -5.69 20.27 14.32
CA LEU A 267 -6.08 20.73 13.00
C LEU A 267 -7.42 21.48 13.02
N ASP A 268 -8.18 21.31 14.11
CA ASP A 268 -9.46 22.03 14.34
C ASP A 268 -9.22 23.42 14.98
N ASP A 269 -7.96 23.76 15.35
CA ASP A 269 -7.60 25.09 15.85
C ASP A 269 -7.61 26.10 14.68
N ASP A 270 -8.27 27.25 14.86
CA ASP A 270 -8.39 28.33 13.87
C ASP A 270 -7.03 28.91 13.38
N ILE A 271 -5.93 28.53 14.02
CA ILE A 271 -4.56 28.96 13.67
C ILE A 271 -3.98 28.12 12.53
N VAL A 272 -4.54 26.92 12.29
CA VAL A 272 -4.07 25.99 11.25
C VAL A 272 -4.99 26.12 10.03
N ASP A 273 -4.49 26.69 8.96
CA ASP A 273 -5.22 26.86 7.69
C ASP A 273 -5.28 25.53 6.89
N ILE A 274 -5.80 24.48 7.53
CA ILE A 274 -5.98 23.14 6.96
C ILE A 274 -7.35 22.63 7.37
N ASP A 275 -8.23 22.34 6.42
CA ASP A 275 -9.51 21.71 6.71
C ASP A 275 -9.32 20.29 7.26
N HIS A 276 -9.80 20.06 8.46
CA HIS A 276 -9.83 18.69 9.02
C HIS A 276 -11.15 18.02 8.70
N VAL A 277 -11.12 16.98 7.87
CA VAL A 277 -12.31 16.23 7.40
C VAL A 277 -12.36 14.88 8.07
N TYR A 278 -13.48 14.58 8.74
CA TYR A 278 -13.64 13.33 9.47
C TYR A 278 -14.27 12.20 8.64
N CYS A 279 -14.06 10.97 9.11
CA CYS A 279 -14.45 9.74 8.41
C CYS A 279 -15.84 9.25 8.84
N LEU A 280 -16.84 9.28 7.93
CA LEU A 280 -18.18 8.80 8.22
C LEU A 280 -18.26 7.25 8.33
N ALA A 281 -17.27 6.52 7.80
CA ALA A 281 -17.22 5.07 7.95
C ALA A 281 -17.04 4.64 9.41
N HIS A 282 -16.26 5.40 10.21
CA HIS A 282 -16.09 5.14 11.64
C HIS A 282 -17.39 5.35 12.42
N VAL A 283 -18.15 6.38 12.10
CA VAL A 283 -19.50 6.60 12.65
C VAL A 283 -20.39 5.40 12.35
N ARG A 284 -20.45 5.01 11.08
CA ARG A 284 -21.26 3.86 10.65
C ARG A 284 -20.89 2.59 11.40
N ALA A 285 -19.59 2.31 11.56
CA ALA A 285 -19.13 1.12 12.28
C ALA A 285 -19.62 1.08 13.73
N LYS A 286 -19.63 2.24 14.43
CA LYS A 286 -20.15 2.32 15.80
C LYS A 286 -21.66 2.05 15.87
N PHE A 287 -22.47 2.57 14.96
CA PHE A 287 -23.91 2.27 14.90
C PHE A 287 -24.17 0.81 14.50
N VAL A 288 -23.38 0.22 13.60
CA VAL A 288 -23.46 -1.22 13.27
C VAL A 288 -23.15 -2.07 14.50
N THR A 289 -22.19 -1.68 15.31
CA THR A 289 -21.86 -2.36 16.58
C THR A 289 -23.02 -2.26 17.56
N ALA A 290 -23.62 -1.08 17.72
CA ALA A 290 -24.79 -0.89 18.58
C ALA A 290 -25.99 -1.73 18.13
N TYR A 291 -26.26 -1.81 16.83
CA TYR A 291 -27.33 -2.61 16.26
C TYR A 291 -27.08 -4.13 16.42
N ASN A 292 -25.90 -4.61 16.04
CA ASN A 292 -25.61 -6.05 16.00
C ASN A 292 -25.30 -6.64 17.37
N ILE A 293 -24.49 -5.94 18.18
CA ILE A 293 -24.01 -6.40 19.49
C ILE A 293 -24.92 -5.88 20.60
N GLY A 294 -25.20 -4.58 20.64
CA GLY A 294 -26.10 -3.94 21.60
C GLY A 294 -27.59 -4.29 21.38
N LYS A 295 -27.93 -4.86 20.22
CA LYS A 295 -29.34 -5.18 19.85
C LYS A 295 -30.26 -3.96 19.88
N VAL A 296 -29.73 -2.76 19.69
CA VAL A 296 -30.46 -1.50 19.74
C VAL A 296 -31.01 -1.16 18.36
N ASN A 297 -32.33 -1.28 18.19
CA ASN A 297 -33.01 -1.04 16.91
C ASN A 297 -32.97 0.44 16.49
N GLU A 298 -32.88 1.36 17.41
CA GLU A 298 -32.75 2.81 17.18
C GLU A 298 -31.45 3.19 16.46
N ALA A 299 -30.45 2.31 16.43
CA ALA A 299 -29.24 2.49 15.64
C ALA A 299 -29.46 2.30 14.13
N LYS A 300 -30.51 1.55 13.73
CA LYS A 300 -30.76 1.20 12.33
C LYS A 300 -31.01 2.40 11.42
N PRO A 301 -31.82 3.42 11.79
CA PRO A 301 -31.98 4.61 10.96
C PRO A 301 -30.67 5.30 10.59
N PHE A 302 -29.74 5.45 11.54
CA PHE A 302 -28.41 6.06 11.28
C PHE A 302 -27.61 5.27 10.27
N ILE A 303 -27.63 3.93 10.36
CA ILE A 303 -26.96 3.05 9.39
C ILE A 303 -27.54 3.26 8.00
N ASP A 304 -28.87 3.37 7.88
CA ASP A 304 -29.58 3.51 6.61
C ASP A 304 -29.31 4.90 5.99
N TRP A 305 -29.40 5.98 6.76
CA TRP A 305 -29.09 7.33 6.26
C TRP A 305 -27.65 7.46 5.77
N ILE A 306 -26.69 6.91 6.53
CA ILE A 306 -25.30 6.88 6.08
C ILE A 306 -25.15 6.06 4.79
N ALA A 307 -25.87 4.93 4.68
CA ALA A 307 -25.84 4.12 3.45
C ALA A 307 -26.43 4.86 2.24
N GLU A 308 -27.47 5.68 2.44
CA GLU A 308 -28.03 6.57 1.41
C GLU A 308 -27.00 7.60 0.95
N LEU A 309 -26.29 8.28 1.88
CA LEU A 309 -25.21 9.21 1.53
C LEU A 309 -24.13 8.53 0.69
N TYR A 310 -23.68 7.33 1.07
CA TYR A 310 -22.74 6.56 0.26
C TYR A 310 -23.25 6.15 -1.11
N LYS A 311 -24.57 5.92 -1.24
CA LYS A 311 -25.20 5.63 -2.53
C LYS A 311 -25.14 6.86 -3.44
N LEU A 312 -25.40 8.04 -2.91
CA LEU A 312 -25.28 9.30 -3.65
C LEU A 312 -23.84 9.55 -4.12
N GLU A 313 -22.85 9.40 -3.25
CA GLU A 313 -21.43 9.54 -3.61
C GLU A 313 -21.01 8.59 -4.74
N ARG A 314 -21.46 7.32 -4.68
CA ARG A 314 -21.20 6.37 -5.78
C ARG A 314 -21.87 6.79 -7.08
N HIS A 315 -23.08 7.37 -7.00
CA HIS A 315 -23.79 7.88 -8.16
C HIS A 315 -23.08 9.06 -8.78
N TYR A 316 -22.61 10.03 -7.99
CA TYR A 316 -21.84 11.18 -8.47
C TYR A 316 -20.57 10.75 -9.19
N LYS A 317 -19.85 9.78 -8.61
CA LYS A 317 -18.67 9.20 -9.24
C LYS A 317 -18.99 8.47 -10.55
N ALA A 318 -20.10 7.73 -10.61
CA ALA A 318 -20.50 7.02 -11.82
C ALA A 318 -20.90 7.97 -12.96
N LEU A 319 -21.41 9.15 -12.62
CA LEU A 319 -21.72 10.23 -13.59
C LEU A 319 -20.49 11.01 -14.03
N GLY A 320 -19.33 10.83 -13.37
CA GLY A 320 -18.11 11.55 -13.68
C GLY A 320 -18.19 13.05 -13.38
N LEU A 321 -18.95 13.44 -12.35
CA LEU A 321 -19.14 14.85 -11.99
C LEU A 321 -17.84 15.50 -11.55
N THR A 322 -17.70 16.80 -11.87
CA THR A 322 -16.61 17.65 -11.38
C THR A 322 -16.71 17.89 -9.88
N PRO A 323 -15.64 18.31 -9.21
CA PRO A 323 -15.68 18.68 -7.79
C PRO A 323 -16.75 19.74 -7.48
N GLU A 324 -16.93 20.72 -8.33
CA GLU A 324 -17.93 21.80 -8.17
C GLU A 324 -19.35 21.25 -8.25
N GLU A 325 -19.63 20.38 -9.21
CA GLU A 325 -20.93 19.71 -9.34
C GLU A 325 -21.19 18.78 -8.16
N ILE A 326 -20.18 18.04 -7.68
CA ILE A 326 -20.29 17.20 -6.48
C ILE A 326 -20.63 18.05 -5.25
N LYS A 327 -19.93 19.20 -5.06
CA LYS A 327 -20.24 20.14 -3.98
C LYS A 327 -21.70 20.61 -4.04
N GLN A 328 -22.20 20.98 -5.23
CA GLN A 328 -23.58 21.38 -5.42
C GLN A 328 -24.57 20.27 -5.04
N ARG A 329 -24.33 19.04 -5.52
CA ARG A 329 -25.16 17.86 -5.22
C ARG A 329 -25.18 17.49 -3.73
N ARG A 330 -24.05 17.62 -3.04
CA ARG A 330 -23.97 17.39 -1.59
C ARG A 330 -24.77 18.40 -0.77
N ASN A 331 -25.09 19.56 -1.37
CA ASN A 331 -25.85 20.63 -0.74
C ASN A 331 -27.27 20.80 -1.30
N ASP A 332 -27.71 19.93 -2.19
CA ASP A 332 -29.07 19.93 -2.73
C ASP A 332 -30.13 19.47 -1.70
N LYS A 333 -31.42 19.59 -2.11
CA LYS A 333 -32.55 19.22 -1.24
C LYS A 333 -32.56 17.74 -0.84
N GLU A 334 -32.12 16.85 -1.74
CA GLU A 334 -32.13 15.40 -1.48
C GLU A 334 -31.11 15.03 -0.38
N THR A 335 -29.85 15.44 -0.56
CA THR A 335 -28.78 15.18 0.42
C THR A 335 -29.06 15.89 1.74
N SER A 336 -29.46 17.16 1.69
CA SER A 336 -29.79 17.94 2.90
C SER A 336 -30.95 17.34 3.68
N LYS A 337 -31.94 16.74 3.03
CA LYS A 337 -33.05 16.06 3.72
C LYS A 337 -32.57 14.86 4.55
N ILE A 338 -31.63 14.08 4.03
CA ILE A 338 -31.06 12.93 4.75
C ILE A 338 -30.26 13.41 5.98
N ILE A 339 -29.40 14.41 5.78
CA ILE A 339 -28.56 14.98 6.84
C ILE A 339 -29.41 15.62 7.94
N ASN A 340 -30.45 16.37 7.57
CA ASN A 340 -31.35 17.01 8.53
C ASN A 340 -32.12 15.98 9.38
N LYS A 341 -32.58 14.88 8.77
CA LYS A 341 -33.22 13.78 9.53
C LYS A 341 -32.24 13.18 10.53
N MET A 342 -30.98 12.93 10.09
CA MET A 342 -29.94 12.36 10.96
C MET A 342 -29.61 13.33 12.12
N LYS A 343 -29.53 14.64 11.86
CA LYS A 343 -29.30 15.64 12.90
C LYS A 343 -30.44 15.75 13.88
N GLN A 344 -31.67 15.84 13.40
CA GLN A 344 -32.87 15.93 14.25
C GLN A 344 -32.97 14.71 15.18
N GLU A 345 -32.71 13.51 14.67
CA GLU A 345 -32.78 12.30 15.50
C GLU A 345 -31.60 12.23 16.49
N LEU A 346 -30.38 12.68 16.07
CA LEU A 346 -29.26 12.82 16.98
C LEU A 346 -29.58 13.77 18.13
N ASP A 347 -30.09 14.97 17.84
CA ASP A 347 -30.44 15.97 18.86
C ASP A 347 -31.55 15.51 19.80
N ARG A 348 -32.50 14.71 19.28
CA ARG A 348 -33.55 14.09 20.09
C ARG A 348 -32.98 13.05 21.08
N LEU A 349 -32.07 12.21 20.64
CA LEU A 349 -31.52 11.09 21.41
C LEU A 349 -30.32 11.49 22.28
N TRP A 350 -29.56 12.49 21.85
CA TRP A 350 -28.36 12.98 22.51
C TRP A 350 -28.40 14.51 22.64
N PRO A 351 -29.30 15.08 23.48
CA PRO A 351 -29.38 16.51 23.69
C PRO A 351 -28.11 17.04 24.42
N ASP A 352 -27.79 18.31 24.25
CA ASP A 352 -26.67 18.98 24.92
C ASP A 352 -26.78 18.94 26.45
N ASP A 353 -28.01 18.90 26.97
CA ASP A 353 -28.29 18.76 28.40
C ASP A 353 -27.92 17.34 28.89
N LYS A 354 -26.77 17.23 29.57
CA LYS A 354 -26.29 15.94 30.10
C LYS A 354 -27.27 15.23 31.03
N GLN A 355 -28.18 15.97 31.72
CA GLN A 355 -29.19 15.37 32.60
C GLN A 355 -30.25 14.59 31.81
N LYS A 356 -30.43 14.94 30.54
CA LYS A 356 -31.39 14.25 29.64
C LYS A 356 -30.77 13.09 28.86
N GLN A 357 -29.45 12.83 28.99
CA GLN A 357 -28.74 11.77 28.29
C GLN A 357 -28.84 10.39 28.97
N GLY A 358 -29.72 10.20 29.95
CA GLY A 358 -29.83 8.97 30.75
C GLY A 358 -30.65 7.85 30.05
N GLY A 359 -30.38 6.60 30.45
CA GLY A 359 -31.21 5.43 30.08
C GLY A 359 -30.86 4.78 28.75
N LEU A 360 -29.84 5.23 28.02
CA LEU A 360 -29.41 4.64 26.75
C LEU A 360 -28.50 3.44 26.97
N ASP A 361 -28.56 2.47 26.05
CA ASP A 361 -27.56 1.40 25.98
C ASP A 361 -26.16 1.99 25.84
N PRO A 362 -25.13 1.51 26.59
CA PRO A 362 -23.78 2.09 26.61
C PRO A 362 -23.09 2.10 25.24
N VAL A 363 -23.34 1.08 24.41
CA VAL A 363 -22.74 0.98 23.06
C VAL A 363 -23.39 2.00 22.13
N PHE A 364 -24.69 2.15 22.23
CA PHE A 364 -25.45 3.13 21.44
C PHE A 364 -25.14 4.57 21.88
N ALA A 365 -25.07 4.83 23.18
CA ALA A 365 -24.64 6.11 23.73
C ALA A 365 -23.22 6.51 23.23
N THR A 366 -22.32 5.53 23.11
CA THR A 366 -20.98 5.76 22.56
C THR A 366 -21.03 6.15 21.07
N ALA A 367 -21.93 5.55 20.29
CA ALA A 367 -22.09 5.89 18.87
C ALA A 367 -22.68 7.31 18.70
N LEU A 368 -23.72 7.65 19.48
CA LEU A 368 -24.34 8.98 19.48
C LEU A 368 -23.34 10.07 19.89
N ARG A 369 -22.63 9.88 21.00
CA ARG A 369 -21.61 10.81 21.47
C ARG A 369 -20.52 11.03 20.42
N TYR A 370 -20.07 9.98 19.74
CA TYR A 370 -19.07 10.09 18.69
C TYR A 370 -19.59 10.91 17.49
N LEU A 371 -20.81 10.64 17.04
CA LEU A 371 -21.45 11.40 15.97
C LEU A 371 -21.65 12.87 16.37
N HIS A 372 -22.14 13.11 17.60
CA HIS A 372 -22.40 14.46 18.12
C HIS A 372 -21.09 15.30 18.18
N ASN A 373 -20.07 14.76 18.84
CA ASN A 373 -18.82 15.48 19.05
C ASN A 373 -18.04 15.79 17.77
N GLN A 374 -18.32 15.05 16.70
CA GLN A 374 -17.58 15.18 15.43
C GLN A 374 -18.45 15.70 14.29
N TRP A 375 -19.66 16.16 14.59
CA TRP A 375 -20.64 16.52 13.56
C TRP A 375 -20.09 17.49 12.51
N ASP A 376 -19.44 18.58 12.94
CA ASP A 376 -18.97 19.63 12.04
C ASP A 376 -17.86 19.11 11.12
N GLY A 377 -16.85 18.44 11.67
CA GLY A 377 -15.79 17.82 10.86
C GLY A 377 -16.29 16.72 9.93
N LEU A 378 -17.34 15.98 10.34
CA LEU A 378 -18.01 15.00 9.48
C LEU A 378 -18.76 15.65 8.31
N MET A 379 -19.31 16.84 8.51
CA MET A 379 -20.06 17.56 7.47
C MET A 379 -19.18 18.39 6.53
N LYS A 380 -17.90 18.64 6.89
CA LYS A 380 -16.95 19.36 6.05
C LYS A 380 -16.77 18.76 4.65
N TYR A 381 -16.96 17.45 4.46
CA TYR A 381 -16.89 16.85 3.12
C TYR A 381 -17.83 17.51 2.10
N ARG A 382 -18.87 18.22 2.56
CA ARG A 382 -19.82 18.93 1.72
C ARG A 382 -19.29 20.26 1.18
N GLU A 383 -18.27 20.82 1.82
CA GLU A 383 -17.72 22.13 1.50
C GLU A 383 -16.89 22.10 0.24
N ASP A 384 -16.34 20.92 -0.12
CA ASP A 384 -15.56 20.74 -1.34
C ASP A 384 -15.79 19.36 -1.95
N GLY A 385 -15.92 19.27 -3.27
CA GLY A 385 -16.13 18.02 -3.98
C GLY A 385 -14.90 17.11 -4.05
N GLU A 386 -13.70 17.64 -3.80
CA GLU A 386 -12.47 16.83 -3.71
C GLU A 386 -12.38 16.08 -2.38
N TYR A 387 -13.06 16.54 -1.31
CA TYR A 387 -13.08 15.84 -0.03
C TYR A 387 -13.82 14.52 -0.14
N SER A 388 -13.35 13.51 0.54
CA SER A 388 -14.02 12.21 0.57
C SER A 388 -14.99 12.12 1.75
N ILE A 389 -16.09 11.39 1.60
CA ILE A 389 -17.01 11.11 2.71
C ILE A 389 -16.37 10.19 3.77
N ASP A 390 -15.28 9.50 3.42
CA ASP A 390 -14.55 8.59 4.31
C ASP A 390 -13.04 8.59 4.08
N ASN A 391 -12.31 8.01 5.06
CA ASN A 391 -10.86 7.85 5.03
C ASN A 391 -10.43 6.44 4.55
N ASN A 392 -11.30 5.69 3.91
CA ASN A 392 -11.04 4.30 3.52
C ASN A 392 -9.81 4.12 2.62
N ILE A 393 -9.37 5.17 1.92
CA ILE A 393 -8.17 5.09 1.08
C ILE A 393 -6.90 4.96 1.93
N ALA A 394 -6.76 5.74 3.01
CA ALA A 394 -5.64 5.61 3.93
C ALA A 394 -5.69 4.28 4.69
N GLU A 395 -6.87 3.87 5.16
CA GLU A 395 -7.07 2.58 5.84
C GLU A 395 -6.67 1.38 4.96
N ARG A 396 -7.01 1.40 3.67
CA ARG A 396 -6.58 0.35 2.73
C ARG A 396 -5.08 0.36 2.50
N ASN A 397 -4.47 1.54 2.46
CA ASN A 397 -3.04 1.66 2.24
C ASN A 397 -2.23 1.34 3.51
N VAL A 398 -2.72 1.60 4.72
CA VAL A 398 -2.03 1.19 5.95
C VAL A 398 -2.04 -0.33 6.18
N ARG A 399 -3.02 -1.03 5.59
CA ARG A 399 -3.21 -2.49 5.76
C ARG A 399 -1.98 -3.32 5.37
N PRO A 400 -1.29 -3.11 4.22
CA PRO A 400 -0.10 -3.88 3.88
C PRO A 400 0.99 -3.80 4.95
N PHE A 401 1.22 -2.62 5.52
CA PHE A 401 2.17 -2.48 6.62
C PHE A 401 1.73 -3.25 7.88
N THR A 402 0.44 -3.29 8.14
CA THR A 402 -0.13 -4.09 9.25
C THR A 402 0.08 -5.60 9.04
N VAL A 403 -0.04 -6.09 7.79
CA VAL A 403 0.24 -7.50 7.45
C VAL A 403 1.72 -7.79 7.60
N ASP A 404 2.60 -6.93 7.09
CA ASP A 404 4.05 -7.07 7.27
C ASP A 404 4.43 -7.11 8.75
N ARG A 405 3.89 -6.23 9.58
CA ARG A 405 4.07 -6.26 11.04
C ARG A 405 3.67 -7.60 11.66
N LYS A 406 2.55 -8.20 11.25
CA LYS A 406 2.10 -9.51 11.76
C LYS A 406 3.09 -10.62 11.38
N ASN A 407 3.70 -10.54 10.20
CA ASN A 407 4.67 -11.52 9.73
C ASN A 407 6.06 -11.37 10.38
N THR A 408 6.48 -10.13 10.68
CA THR A 408 7.78 -9.85 11.29
C THR A 408 7.75 -9.81 12.82
N MET A 409 6.57 -9.63 13.41
CA MET A 409 6.32 -9.48 14.85
C MET A 409 6.98 -8.24 15.47
N THR A 410 8.24 -7.93 15.12
CA THR A 410 9.02 -6.81 15.68
C THR A 410 10.02 -6.28 14.68
N PHE A 411 10.31 -4.98 14.77
CA PHE A 411 11.44 -4.36 14.08
C PHE A 411 12.68 -4.43 14.96
N GLY A 412 13.83 -4.79 14.37
CA GLY A 412 15.10 -4.93 15.09
C GLY A 412 15.76 -3.60 15.41
N SER A 413 15.52 -2.58 14.59
CA SER A 413 16.10 -1.25 14.72
C SER A 413 15.21 -0.20 14.04
N GLU A 414 15.52 1.08 14.23
CA GLU A 414 14.86 2.22 13.56
C GLU A 414 15.09 2.18 12.05
N GLU A 415 16.31 1.89 11.61
CA GLU A 415 16.65 1.74 10.20
C GLU A 415 15.82 0.62 9.54
N GLY A 416 15.47 -0.42 10.30
CA GLY A 416 14.57 -1.48 9.83
C GLY A 416 13.15 -0.98 9.59
N ILE A 417 12.66 -0.03 10.37
CA ILE A 417 11.35 0.61 10.15
C ILE A 417 11.42 1.58 8.98
N ASP A 418 12.46 2.41 8.91
CA ASP A 418 12.69 3.35 7.79
C ASP A 418 12.76 2.60 6.45
N CYS A 419 13.51 1.50 6.43
CA CYS A 419 13.60 0.63 5.26
C CYS A 419 12.23 0.08 4.86
N ALA A 420 11.45 -0.44 5.82
CA ALA A 420 10.11 -0.94 5.56
C ALA A 420 9.17 0.18 5.07
N ALA A 421 9.19 1.36 5.70
CA ALA A 421 8.41 2.53 5.31
C ALA A 421 8.75 2.98 3.87
N THR A 422 10.03 3.00 3.52
CA THR A 422 10.52 3.32 2.17
C THR A 422 9.98 2.35 1.13
N TYR A 423 10.17 1.05 1.33
CA TYR A 423 9.65 0.05 0.38
C TYR A 423 8.13 0.12 0.26
N HIS A 424 7.40 0.24 1.37
CA HIS A 424 5.95 0.36 1.32
C HIS A 424 5.50 1.65 0.61
N THR A 425 6.19 2.77 0.79
CA THR A 425 5.96 4.02 0.05
C THR A 425 6.02 3.77 -1.45
N ILE A 426 7.11 3.20 -1.93
CA ILE A 426 7.32 2.92 -3.35
C ILE A 426 6.30 1.90 -3.87
N ILE A 427 6.10 0.79 -3.16
CA ILE A 427 5.21 -0.30 -3.58
C ILE A 427 3.75 0.17 -3.66
N GLN A 428 3.26 0.89 -2.64
CA GLN A 428 1.87 1.35 -2.65
C GLN A 428 1.65 2.47 -3.67
N THR A 429 2.63 3.36 -3.87
CA THR A 429 2.58 4.36 -4.94
C THR A 429 2.52 3.68 -6.32
N CYS A 430 3.35 2.68 -6.59
CA CYS A 430 3.24 1.88 -7.81
C CYS A 430 1.84 1.27 -7.99
N ARG A 431 1.28 0.69 -6.92
CA ARG A 431 -0.06 0.08 -6.96
C ARG A 431 -1.15 1.11 -7.24
N MET A 432 -1.07 2.29 -6.64
CA MET A 432 -2.02 3.38 -6.88
C MET A 432 -1.95 3.91 -8.32
N MET A 433 -0.76 3.94 -8.90
CA MET A 433 -0.53 4.37 -10.28
C MET A 433 -0.79 3.26 -11.31
N GLY A 434 -1.07 2.01 -10.87
CA GLY A 434 -1.26 0.85 -11.75
C GLY A 434 0.05 0.32 -12.35
N VAL A 435 1.19 0.68 -11.75
CA VAL A 435 2.52 0.28 -12.18
C VAL A 435 2.87 -1.10 -11.62
N LYS A 436 3.45 -1.97 -12.43
CA LYS A 436 3.90 -3.31 -12.02
C LYS A 436 5.11 -3.18 -11.10
N VAL A 437 4.93 -3.46 -9.80
CA VAL A 437 5.94 -3.23 -8.75
C VAL A 437 7.28 -3.87 -9.07
N LEU A 438 7.32 -5.17 -9.40
CA LEU A 438 8.58 -5.87 -9.69
C LEU A 438 9.32 -5.24 -10.87
N LYS A 439 8.60 -4.93 -11.94
CA LYS A 439 9.16 -4.30 -13.13
C LYS A 439 9.71 -2.90 -12.82
N TYR A 440 8.96 -2.13 -12.03
CA TYR A 440 9.44 -0.82 -11.58
C TYR A 440 10.74 -0.93 -10.78
N LEU A 441 10.80 -1.83 -9.80
CA LEU A 441 12.01 -2.03 -9.01
C LEU A 441 13.19 -2.46 -9.90
N GLN A 442 12.97 -3.33 -10.88
CA GLN A 442 14.00 -3.73 -11.85
C GLN A 442 14.52 -2.52 -12.65
N SER A 443 13.63 -1.69 -13.20
CA SER A 443 14.01 -0.49 -13.96
C SER A 443 14.71 0.54 -13.07
N PHE A 444 14.23 0.75 -11.83
CA PHE A 444 14.85 1.67 -10.89
C PHE A 444 16.30 1.27 -10.56
N PHE A 445 16.50 0.05 -10.06
CA PHE A 445 17.85 -0.38 -9.66
C PHE A 445 18.81 -0.43 -10.84
N LYS A 446 18.36 -0.78 -12.03
CA LYS A 446 19.13 -0.73 -13.26
C LYS A 446 19.59 0.71 -13.55
N LYS A 447 18.65 1.66 -13.60
CA LYS A 447 18.97 3.08 -13.87
C LYS A 447 19.87 3.68 -12.79
N PHE A 448 19.60 3.37 -11.53
CA PHE A 448 20.43 3.82 -10.41
C PHE A 448 21.87 3.31 -10.52
N SER A 449 22.06 2.03 -10.87
CA SER A 449 23.38 1.42 -11.08
C SER A 449 24.10 1.96 -12.32
N GLU A 450 23.36 2.45 -13.31
CA GLU A 450 23.89 3.14 -14.48
C GLU A 450 24.33 4.59 -14.19
N GLY A 451 24.16 5.05 -12.94
CA GLY A 451 24.56 6.39 -12.51
C GLY A 451 23.49 7.46 -12.66
N CYS A 452 22.25 7.10 -13.04
CA CYS A 452 21.15 8.07 -13.10
C CYS A 452 20.85 8.62 -11.68
N ARG A 453 20.73 9.94 -11.56
CA ARG A 453 20.41 10.65 -10.31
C ARG A 453 19.29 11.68 -10.50
N ASP A 454 18.59 11.66 -11.63
CA ASP A 454 17.37 12.44 -11.86
C ASP A 454 16.19 11.69 -11.22
N TYR A 455 16.01 11.91 -9.93
CA TYR A 455 15.03 11.18 -9.13
C TYR A 455 13.59 11.50 -9.52
N ALA A 456 13.32 12.69 -10.00
CA ALA A 456 12.00 13.08 -10.50
C ALA A 456 11.57 12.20 -11.71
N GLN A 457 12.51 11.91 -12.62
CA GLN A 457 12.25 11.01 -13.76
C GLN A 457 12.26 9.52 -13.38
N MET A 458 12.73 9.19 -12.18
CA MET A 458 12.76 7.82 -11.68
C MET A 458 11.52 7.46 -10.83
N LEU A 459 10.60 8.39 -10.61
CA LEU A 459 9.38 8.13 -9.84
C LEU A 459 8.49 7.06 -10.48
N PRO A 460 7.68 6.32 -9.68
CA PRO A 460 6.63 5.48 -10.21
C PRO A 460 5.71 6.27 -11.15
N GLY A 461 5.47 5.73 -12.35
CA GLY A 461 4.65 6.40 -13.37
C GLY A 461 5.40 7.36 -14.29
N GLN A 462 6.61 7.79 -13.93
CA GLN A 462 7.51 8.58 -14.81
C GLN A 462 8.58 7.69 -15.44
N LEU A 463 9.14 6.77 -14.68
CA LEU A 463 10.17 5.85 -15.14
C LEU A 463 9.60 4.91 -16.23
N ALA A 464 10.25 4.89 -17.40
CA ALA A 464 9.94 3.90 -18.44
C ALA A 464 10.20 2.47 -17.92
N ILE A 465 9.24 1.59 -18.14
CA ILE A 465 9.27 0.19 -17.70
C ILE A 465 9.34 -0.69 -18.95
N ASP A 466 10.43 -1.44 -19.07
CA ASP A 466 10.66 -2.41 -20.14
C ASP A 466 9.81 -3.70 -19.97
#